data_6e732522ecd7a2c460dab40cda71eba4
#
_entry.id   6e732522ecd7a2c460dab40cda71eba4
#
_cell.length_a   1.000
_cell.length_b   1.000
_cell.length_c   1.000
_cell.angle_alpha   90.00
_cell.angle_beta   90.00
_cell.angle_gamma   90.00
#
_symmetry.space_group_name_H-M   'P 1'
#
loop_
_entity.id
_entity.type
_entity.pdbx_description
1 polymer ?
#
loop_
_entity_poly.entity_id
_entity_poly.type
_entity_poly.pdbx_seq_one_letter_code
_entity_poly.pdbx_strand_id
1 'polypeptide(L)'
;MWMSGHPGNRRQWKAEMMTAATHLACVARSQSMGNGIPGLQKRKKRIMKMVLFYTLHTTKRRRNMKKQGFGTTKDGKEALLYTLSNKNGMEISVTDYGAHLVSVLVPDKDGKKRDVVLGFDSVTGYETDGSHFGATIGRNGNRIAGAAFELHGKTYHLAKNENNNNLHS
;
A
#
# COMPACT_ATOMS: atom_id res chain seq x y z
N MET A 1 -31.63 23.31 7.83
CA MET A 1 -31.94 22.29 8.84
C MET A 1 -30.85 21.22 8.77
N TRP A 2 -29.83 21.35 9.62
CA TRP A 2 -28.64 20.48 9.61
C TRP A 2 -28.90 19.30 10.54
N MET A 3 -28.90 18.09 9.98
CA MET A 3 -29.02 16.89 10.82
C MET A 3 -27.68 16.56 11.48
N SER A 4 -27.72 16.59 12.79
CA SER A 4 -26.64 16.15 13.69
C SER A 4 -26.37 14.67 13.56
N GLY A 5 -25.28 14.32 12.91
CA GLY A 5 -24.77 12.94 12.85
C GLY A 5 -23.72 12.70 13.92
N HIS A 6 -23.86 11.63 14.65
CA HIS A 6 -23.11 11.14 15.81
C HIS A 6 -21.59 11.38 15.80
N PRO A 7 -20.99 11.87 16.91
CA PRO A 7 -19.56 12.26 16.95
C PRO A 7 -18.56 11.10 17.12
N GLY A 8 -19.01 9.86 17.22
CA GLY A 8 -18.13 8.72 17.56
C GLY A 8 -17.23 8.19 16.43
N ASN A 9 -17.46 8.56 15.17
CA ASN A 9 -16.98 7.78 14.04
C ASN A 9 -15.72 8.33 13.35
N ARG A 10 -15.38 9.60 13.47
CA ARG A 10 -14.28 10.22 12.71
C ARG A 10 -12.87 9.88 13.25
N ARG A 11 -12.70 9.76 14.55
CA ARG A 11 -11.40 9.43 15.17
C ARG A 11 -11.06 7.95 14.99
N GLN A 12 -12.05 7.09 15.11
CA GLN A 12 -11.91 5.65 14.89
C GLN A 12 -11.56 5.33 13.44
N TRP A 13 -12.18 6.03 12.48
CA TRP A 13 -11.87 5.90 11.04
C TRP A 13 -10.44 6.34 10.69
N LYS A 14 -9.95 7.45 11.28
CA LYS A 14 -8.54 7.86 11.06
C LYS A 14 -7.55 6.83 11.61
N ALA A 15 -7.79 6.29 12.78
CA ALA A 15 -6.95 5.28 13.40
C ALA A 15 -6.96 3.96 12.58
N GLU A 16 -8.13 3.51 12.11
CA GLU A 16 -8.26 2.29 11.30
C GLU A 16 -7.62 2.45 9.91
N MET A 17 -7.76 3.61 9.26
CA MET A 17 -7.10 3.91 7.98
C MET A 17 -5.58 4.04 8.13
N MET A 18 -5.09 4.70 9.17
CA MET A 18 -3.64 4.79 9.45
C MET A 18 -3.05 3.41 9.77
N THR A 19 -3.77 2.57 10.52
CA THR A 19 -3.32 1.21 10.83
C THR A 19 -3.28 0.32 9.57
N ALA A 20 -4.27 0.41 8.69
CA ALA A 20 -4.30 -0.31 7.42
C ALA A 20 -3.19 0.16 6.47
N ALA A 21 -2.96 1.47 6.35
CA ALA A 21 -1.89 2.05 5.54
C ALA A 21 -0.50 1.65 6.08
N THR A 22 -0.30 1.68 7.41
CA THR A 22 0.96 1.28 8.05
C THR A 22 1.27 -0.21 7.86
N HIS A 23 0.25 -1.07 7.86
CA HIS A 23 0.41 -2.51 7.60
C HIS A 23 0.63 -2.82 6.11
N LEU A 24 -0.02 -2.10 5.20
CA LEU A 24 0.23 -2.18 3.75
C LEU A 24 1.67 -1.72 3.42
N ALA A 25 2.17 -0.68 4.09
CA ALA A 25 3.54 -0.21 3.95
C ALA A 25 4.60 -1.30 4.24
N CYS A 26 4.32 -2.20 5.15
CA CYS A 26 5.24 -3.29 5.50
C CYS A 26 5.35 -4.38 4.41
N VAL A 27 4.34 -4.53 3.55
CA VAL A 27 4.29 -5.60 2.54
C VAL A 27 4.98 -5.19 1.24
N ALA A 28 4.91 -3.93 0.85
CA ALA A 28 5.34 -3.43 -0.45
C ALA A 28 6.85 -3.56 -0.72
N ARG A 29 7.66 -3.48 0.33
CA ARG A 29 9.10 -3.36 0.17
C ARG A 29 9.88 -4.65 -0.02
N SER A 30 9.24 -5.77 0.06
CA SER A 30 9.94 -7.05 -0.11
C SER A 30 10.23 -7.42 -1.57
N GLN A 31 9.80 -6.61 -2.54
CA GLN A 31 10.00 -6.90 -3.97
C GLN A 31 11.31 -6.34 -4.54
N SER A 32 11.87 -5.27 -3.96
CA SER A 32 13.12 -4.67 -4.45
C SER A 32 14.40 -5.36 -3.96
N MET A 33 14.29 -6.31 -3.03
CA MET A 33 15.45 -7.10 -2.61
C MET A 33 15.45 -8.44 -3.33
N GLY A 34 16.53 -8.68 -4.08
CA GLY A 34 16.77 -9.88 -4.86
C GLY A 34 16.52 -11.19 -4.09
N ASN A 35 16.31 -12.25 -4.84
CA ASN A 35 15.83 -13.59 -4.46
C ASN A 35 16.69 -14.40 -3.46
N GLY A 36 17.39 -13.77 -2.50
CA GLY A 36 18.45 -14.40 -1.72
C GLY A 36 18.12 -14.85 -0.28
N ILE A 37 16.91 -14.61 0.28
CA ILE A 37 16.65 -14.98 1.68
C ILE A 37 15.59 -16.09 1.76
N PRO A 38 15.98 -17.34 2.11
CA PRO A 38 15.01 -18.41 2.36
C PRO A 38 14.08 -18.04 3.53
N GLY A 39 12.77 -18.10 3.31
CA GLY A 39 11.75 -17.77 4.33
C GLY A 39 11.03 -16.43 4.13
N LEU A 40 11.53 -15.52 3.30
CA LEU A 40 10.91 -14.22 3.03
C LEU A 40 9.55 -14.37 2.34
N GLN A 41 9.43 -15.31 1.40
CA GLN A 41 8.18 -15.65 0.72
C GLN A 41 7.11 -16.19 1.68
N LYS A 42 7.48 -17.01 2.67
CA LYS A 42 6.55 -17.51 3.71
C LYS A 42 6.08 -16.39 4.63
N ARG A 43 6.95 -15.44 4.99
CA ARG A 43 6.59 -14.24 5.78
C ARG A 43 5.65 -13.30 5.02
N LYS A 44 5.86 -13.10 3.71
CA LYS A 44 4.97 -12.30 2.84
C LYS A 44 3.55 -12.86 2.83
N LYS A 45 3.40 -14.18 2.57
CA LYS A 45 2.08 -14.84 2.61
C LYS A 45 1.43 -14.77 4.00
N ARG A 46 2.21 -14.78 5.08
CA ARG A 46 1.70 -14.72 6.45
C ARG A 46 1.21 -13.33 6.83
N ILE A 47 1.92 -12.28 6.41
CA ILE A 47 1.53 -10.88 6.63
C ILE A 47 0.29 -10.54 5.78
N MET A 48 0.26 -10.95 4.50
CA MET A 48 -0.95 -10.80 3.66
C MET A 48 -2.16 -11.53 4.27
N LYS A 49 -1.97 -12.76 4.76
CA LYS A 49 -3.04 -13.49 5.48
C LYS A 49 -3.45 -12.78 6.77
N MET A 50 -2.52 -12.18 7.50
CA MET A 50 -2.79 -11.48 8.75
C MET A 50 -3.54 -10.16 8.51
N VAL A 51 -3.15 -9.39 7.49
CA VAL A 51 -3.88 -8.17 7.06
C VAL A 51 -5.28 -8.53 6.55
N LEU A 52 -5.39 -9.61 5.76
CA LEU A 52 -6.67 -10.14 5.29
C LEU A 52 -7.53 -10.64 6.47
N PHE A 53 -6.94 -11.32 7.44
CA PHE A 53 -7.61 -11.85 8.63
C PHE A 53 -8.10 -10.72 9.56
N TYR A 54 -7.27 -9.70 9.83
CA TYR A 54 -7.69 -8.54 10.64
C TYR A 54 -8.80 -7.74 9.95
N THR A 55 -8.72 -7.57 8.62
CA THR A 55 -9.77 -6.90 7.84
C THR A 55 -11.07 -7.71 7.78
N LEU A 56 -10.99 -9.03 7.86
CA LEU A 56 -12.15 -9.94 7.78
C LEU A 56 -12.83 -10.19 9.14
N HIS A 57 -12.09 -10.12 10.27
CA HIS A 57 -12.60 -10.53 11.57
C HIS A 57 -13.07 -9.40 12.49
N THR A 58 -12.65 -8.14 12.22
CA THR A 58 -13.04 -7.00 13.08
C THR A 58 -14.44 -6.45 12.83
N THR A 59 -15.14 -6.91 11.80
CA THR A 59 -16.58 -6.60 11.65
C THR A 59 -17.30 -7.70 10.89
N LYS A 60 -18.40 -8.20 11.42
CA LYS A 60 -19.40 -9.11 10.83
C LYS A 60 -20.11 -8.54 9.58
N ARG A 61 -19.50 -7.60 8.84
CA ARG A 61 -20.03 -6.98 7.62
C ARG A 61 -19.20 -7.46 6.44
N ARG A 62 -19.84 -8.15 5.50
CA ARG A 62 -19.27 -8.46 4.17
C ARG A 62 -18.72 -7.18 3.56
N ARG A 63 -17.40 -7.03 3.57
CA ARG A 63 -16.72 -5.98 2.78
C ARG A 63 -16.64 -6.53 1.36
N ASN A 64 -17.21 -5.81 0.42
CA ASN A 64 -17.09 -6.15 -1.00
C ASN A 64 -15.67 -5.82 -1.45
N MET A 65 -14.79 -6.81 -1.46
CA MET A 65 -13.48 -6.71 -2.06
C MET A 65 -13.54 -7.34 -3.45
N LYS A 66 -13.22 -6.56 -4.46
CA LYS A 66 -13.03 -7.03 -5.82
C LYS A 66 -11.54 -7.22 -6.08
N LYS A 67 -11.19 -8.21 -6.89
CA LYS A 67 -9.83 -8.49 -7.34
C LYS A 67 -9.87 -8.60 -8.85
N GLN A 68 -8.94 -7.90 -9.54
CA GLN A 68 -8.83 -7.95 -11.00
C GLN A 68 -7.37 -7.87 -11.44
N GLY A 69 -7.07 -8.27 -12.67
CA GLY A 69 -5.75 -8.06 -13.28
C GLY A 69 -5.45 -6.58 -13.41
N PHE A 70 -4.18 -6.20 -13.20
CA PHE A 70 -3.70 -4.83 -13.32
C PHE A 70 -2.57 -4.69 -14.35
N GLY A 71 -2.29 -5.76 -15.06
CA GLY A 71 -1.26 -5.88 -16.09
C GLY A 71 -0.12 -6.76 -15.67
N THR A 72 0.88 -6.86 -16.57
CA THR A 72 2.07 -7.68 -16.36
C THR A 72 3.29 -6.76 -16.23
N THR A 73 4.13 -7.03 -15.26
CA THR A 73 5.38 -6.29 -15.02
C THR A 73 6.42 -6.61 -16.09
N LYS A 74 7.48 -5.80 -16.21
CA LYS A 74 8.59 -6.01 -17.15
C LYS A 74 9.30 -7.36 -16.95
N ASP A 75 9.28 -7.89 -15.73
CA ASP A 75 9.83 -9.20 -15.39
C ASP A 75 8.80 -10.34 -15.52
N GLY A 76 7.69 -10.11 -16.24
CA GLY A 76 6.68 -11.11 -16.61
C GLY A 76 5.74 -11.53 -15.48
N LYS A 77 5.69 -10.81 -14.36
CA LYS A 77 4.79 -11.13 -13.25
C LYS A 77 3.45 -10.43 -13.39
N GLU A 78 2.37 -11.14 -13.15
CA GLU A 78 1.04 -10.55 -13.09
C GLU A 78 0.90 -9.66 -11.85
N ALA A 79 0.45 -8.43 -12.06
CA ALA A 79 0.03 -7.52 -10.99
C ALA A 79 -1.50 -7.54 -10.84
N LEU A 80 -1.97 -7.40 -9.62
CA LEU A 80 -3.39 -7.46 -9.28
C LEU A 80 -3.83 -6.17 -8.61
N LEU A 81 -5.06 -5.76 -8.92
CA LEU A 81 -5.74 -4.62 -8.29
C LEU A 81 -6.81 -5.13 -7.32
N TYR A 82 -6.78 -4.61 -6.10
CA TYR A 82 -7.74 -4.91 -5.05
C TYR A 82 -8.57 -3.67 -4.77
N THR A 83 -9.88 -3.74 -4.98
CA THR A 83 -10.81 -2.64 -4.70
C THR A 83 -11.66 -2.99 -3.49
N LEU A 84 -11.68 -2.09 -2.52
CA LEU A 84 -12.48 -2.15 -1.31
C LEU A 84 -13.55 -1.06 -1.37
N SER A 85 -14.80 -1.40 -1.11
CA SER A 85 -15.89 -0.42 -1.06
C SER A 85 -16.58 -0.42 0.31
N ASN A 86 -17.06 0.74 0.72
CA ASN A 86 -17.87 0.89 1.91
C ASN A 86 -19.35 1.11 1.54
N LYS A 87 -20.21 1.04 2.56
CA LYS A 87 -21.66 1.24 2.39
C LYS A 87 -22.06 2.65 1.95
N ASN A 88 -21.16 3.63 2.11
CA ASN A 88 -21.40 5.03 1.78
C ASN A 88 -20.93 5.37 0.36
N GLY A 89 -20.55 4.36 -0.45
CA GLY A 89 -20.14 4.53 -1.83
C GLY A 89 -18.67 4.90 -2.05
N MET A 90 -17.87 5.09 -0.99
CA MET A 90 -16.43 5.29 -1.13
C MET A 90 -15.76 3.99 -1.56
N GLU A 91 -14.80 4.07 -2.49
CA GLU A 91 -13.98 2.96 -2.96
C GLU A 91 -12.50 3.31 -2.89
N ILE A 92 -11.67 2.32 -2.57
CA ILE A 92 -10.20 2.44 -2.55
C ILE A 92 -9.64 1.28 -3.34
N SER A 93 -8.76 1.57 -4.30
CA SER A 93 -8.05 0.56 -5.07
C SER A 93 -6.56 0.58 -4.76
N VAL A 94 -5.99 -0.60 -4.52
CA VAL A 94 -4.58 -0.81 -4.20
C VAL A 94 -4.05 -1.96 -5.04
N THR A 95 -2.88 -1.81 -5.65
CA THR A 95 -2.22 -2.91 -6.35
C THR A 95 -1.24 -3.65 -5.44
N ASP A 96 -1.00 -4.94 -5.69
CA ASP A 96 0.06 -5.70 -5.03
C ASP A 96 1.46 -5.41 -5.61
N TYR A 97 1.54 -4.65 -6.69
CA TYR A 97 2.79 -4.08 -7.16
C TYR A 97 3.17 -2.88 -6.28
N GLY A 98 4.12 -3.07 -5.38
CA GLY A 98 4.60 -2.03 -4.46
C GLY A 98 3.54 -1.49 -3.48
N ALA A 99 2.36 -2.10 -3.38
CA ALA A 99 1.21 -1.63 -2.61
C ALA A 99 0.84 -0.16 -2.89
N HIS A 100 0.91 0.24 -4.17
CA HIS A 100 0.50 1.58 -4.57
C HIS A 100 -1.00 1.78 -4.37
N LEU A 101 -1.36 2.93 -3.81
CA LEU A 101 -2.73 3.43 -3.78
C LEU A 101 -3.07 3.95 -5.17
N VAL A 102 -3.90 3.21 -5.91
CA VAL A 102 -4.21 3.49 -7.32
C VAL A 102 -5.33 4.50 -7.46
N SER A 103 -6.39 4.35 -6.65
CA SER A 103 -7.54 5.26 -6.70
C SER A 103 -8.24 5.38 -5.35
N VAL A 104 -8.85 6.53 -5.11
CA VAL A 104 -9.76 6.79 -3.99
C VAL A 104 -10.99 7.50 -4.53
N LEU A 105 -12.05 6.73 -4.77
CA LEU A 105 -13.32 7.25 -5.26
C LEU A 105 -14.19 7.70 -4.09
N VAL A 106 -14.53 8.98 -4.09
CA VAL A 106 -15.36 9.60 -3.06
C VAL A 106 -16.63 10.15 -3.71
N PRO A 107 -17.83 9.87 -3.17
CA PRO A 107 -19.06 10.52 -3.64
C PRO A 107 -19.01 12.04 -3.35
N ASP A 108 -19.30 12.83 -4.38
CA ASP A 108 -19.51 14.28 -4.21
C ASP A 108 -20.92 14.58 -3.64
N LYS A 109 -21.28 15.87 -3.54
CA LYS A 109 -22.59 16.30 -3.03
C LYS A 109 -23.79 15.76 -3.84
N ASP A 110 -23.57 15.43 -5.11
CA ASP A 110 -24.57 14.92 -6.04
C ASP A 110 -24.54 13.38 -6.14
N GLY A 111 -23.72 12.72 -5.32
CA GLY A 111 -23.54 11.26 -5.29
C GLY A 111 -22.64 10.72 -6.40
N LYS A 112 -22.04 11.58 -7.25
CA LYS A 112 -21.10 11.15 -8.28
C LYS A 112 -19.76 10.83 -7.65
N LYS A 113 -19.20 9.66 -8.00
CA LYS A 113 -17.86 9.27 -7.55
C LYS A 113 -16.80 10.06 -8.30
N ARG A 114 -15.87 10.62 -7.54
CA ARG A 114 -14.68 11.31 -8.06
C ARG A 114 -13.44 10.69 -7.47
N ASP A 115 -12.44 10.44 -8.32
CA ASP A 115 -11.12 10.07 -7.83
C ASP A 115 -10.43 11.32 -7.26
N VAL A 116 -9.87 11.18 -6.07
CA VAL A 116 -9.21 12.27 -5.35
C VAL A 116 -7.70 12.04 -5.18
N VAL A 117 -7.15 11.06 -5.90
CA VAL A 117 -5.71 10.78 -5.94
C VAL A 117 -5.23 10.66 -7.39
N LEU A 118 -3.94 10.85 -7.59
CA LEU A 118 -3.29 10.61 -8.88
C LEU A 118 -2.80 9.16 -8.94
N GLY A 119 -2.91 8.54 -10.10
CA GLY A 119 -2.49 7.17 -10.34
C GLY A 119 -2.48 6.82 -11.82
N PHE A 120 -2.16 5.56 -12.13
CA PHE A 120 -2.15 5.00 -13.48
C PHE A 120 -3.12 3.84 -13.58
N ASP A 121 -3.63 3.58 -14.79
CA ASP A 121 -4.63 2.54 -15.06
C ASP A 121 -4.01 1.13 -15.22
N SER A 122 -2.69 1.03 -15.19
CA SER A 122 -1.97 -0.25 -15.31
C SER A 122 -0.64 -0.23 -14.55
N VAL A 123 -0.09 -1.41 -14.28
CA VAL A 123 1.23 -1.57 -13.65
C VAL A 123 2.35 -0.92 -14.45
N THR A 124 2.24 -0.89 -15.78
CA THR A 124 3.26 -0.31 -16.67
C THR A 124 3.50 1.18 -16.37
N GLY A 125 2.45 1.94 -16.04
CA GLY A 125 2.58 3.33 -15.64
C GLY A 125 3.45 3.47 -14.39
N TYR A 126 3.24 2.62 -13.39
CA TYR A 126 4.03 2.63 -12.15
C TYR A 126 5.47 2.14 -12.32
N GLU A 127 5.77 1.36 -13.37
CA GLU A 127 7.13 0.92 -13.67
C GLU A 127 7.95 1.94 -14.46
N THR A 128 7.28 2.81 -15.19
CA THR A 128 7.94 3.76 -16.12
C THR A 128 7.99 5.17 -15.59
N ASP A 129 7.05 5.54 -14.72
CA ASP A 129 6.94 6.89 -14.18
C ASP A 129 7.70 7.03 -12.86
N GLY A 130 8.49 8.09 -12.75
CA GLY A 130 9.26 8.42 -11.55
C GLY A 130 8.52 9.29 -10.53
N SER A 131 7.23 9.60 -10.73
CA SER A 131 6.46 10.49 -9.84
C SER A 131 6.12 9.86 -8.50
N HIS A 132 6.20 8.53 -8.38
CA HIS A 132 5.86 7.77 -7.17
C HIS A 132 4.42 7.97 -6.68
N PHE A 133 3.47 8.23 -7.56
CA PHE A 133 2.05 8.39 -7.21
C PHE A 133 1.55 7.19 -6.38
N GLY A 134 0.91 7.49 -5.25
CA GLY A 134 0.35 6.49 -4.37
C GLY A 134 1.35 5.50 -3.76
N ALA A 135 2.66 5.73 -3.89
CA ALA A 135 3.69 4.83 -3.43
C ALA A 135 3.64 4.66 -1.90
N THR A 136 3.73 3.41 -1.46
CA THR A 136 3.84 3.07 -0.06
C THR A 136 5.29 3.02 0.37
N ILE A 137 5.71 3.99 1.19
CA ILE A 137 7.08 4.14 1.67
C ILE A 137 7.30 3.31 2.94
N GLY A 138 8.36 2.54 2.99
CA GLY A 138 8.76 1.71 4.12
C GLY A 138 9.76 0.63 3.71
N ARG A 139 10.48 -0.02 4.62
CA ARG A 139 10.45 0.06 6.11
C ARG A 139 10.99 1.37 6.65
N ASN A 140 12.11 1.86 6.07
CA ASN A 140 12.68 3.15 6.45
C ASN A 140 12.21 4.20 5.45
N GLY A 141 11.72 5.32 5.96
CA GLY A 141 11.53 6.51 5.16
C GLY A 141 12.80 7.35 5.16
N ASN A 142 12.89 8.25 4.19
CA ASN A 142 14.00 9.19 4.08
C ASN A 142 15.38 8.49 3.88
N ARG A 143 16.48 9.13 4.24
CA ARG A 143 17.85 8.75 3.87
C ARG A 143 18.57 7.99 4.97
N ILE A 144 19.36 7.00 4.54
CA ILE A 144 20.41 6.39 5.37
C ILE A 144 21.74 6.84 4.76
N ALA A 145 22.46 7.66 5.53
CA ALA A 145 23.73 8.22 5.09
C ALA A 145 24.76 7.14 4.78
N GLY A 146 25.51 7.31 3.68
CA GLY A 146 26.49 6.34 3.22
C GLY A 146 25.93 4.99 2.79
N ALA A 147 24.59 4.84 2.76
CA ALA A 147 23.90 3.59 2.49
C ALA A 147 24.36 2.41 3.37
N ALA A 148 24.70 2.69 4.62
CA ALA A 148 25.16 1.68 5.57
C ALA A 148 24.69 2.03 7.00
N PHE A 149 24.54 0.99 7.82
CA PHE A 149 24.28 1.13 9.24
C PHE A 149 24.87 -0.07 10.00
N GLU A 150 25.17 0.14 11.27
CA GLU A 150 25.63 -0.90 12.16
C GLU A 150 24.50 -1.39 13.07
N LEU A 151 24.41 -2.71 13.24
CA LEU A 151 23.47 -3.33 14.16
C LEU A 151 24.10 -4.57 14.78
N HIS A 152 24.14 -4.63 16.10
CA HIS A 152 24.76 -5.72 16.87
C HIS A 152 26.22 -6.03 16.46
N GLY A 153 27.02 -4.99 16.24
CA GLY A 153 28.43 -5.11 15.84
C GLY A 153 28.65 -5.57 14.40
N LYS A 154 27.58 -5.64 13.58
CA LYS A 154 27.66 -6.00 12.17
C LYS A 154 27.22 -4.84 11.30
N THR A 155 28.06 -4.47 10.32
CA THR A 155 27.71 -3.46 9.31
C THR A 155 26.86 -4.07 8.19
N TYR A 156 25.75 -3.41 7.89
CA TYR A 156 24.85 -3.75 6.80
C TYR A 156 24.97 -2.69 5.71
N HIS A 157 25.26 -3.13 4.49
CA HIS A 157 25.32 -2.27 3.32
C HIS A 157 24.02 -2.36 2.52
N LEU A 158 23.52 -1.20 2.11
CA LEU A 158 22.29 -1.02 1.33
C LEU A 158 22.62 -0.56 -0.09
N ALA A 159 21.68 -0.65 -1.00
CA ALA A 159 21.81 -0.08 -2.32
C ALA A 159 21.93 1.46 -2.23
N LYS A 160 22.91 2.02 -2.93
CA LYS A 160 23.05 3.47 -3.13
C LYS A 160 22.13 3.88 -4.27
N ASN A 161 20.90 4.26 -3.95
CA ASN A 161 19.88 4.63 -4.94
C ASN A 161 19.65 6.14 -5.04
N GLU A 162 20.38 6.92 -4.22
CA GLU A 162 20.37 8.36 -4.28
C GLU A 162 21.75 8.89 -3.88
N ASN A 163 22.58 9.24 -4.86
CA ASN A 163 23.99 9.58 -4.67
C ASN A 163 24.73 8.51 -3.85
N ASN A 164 25.33 8.91 -2.71
CA ASN A 164 25.98 7.98 -1.79
C ASN A 164 25.06 7.42 -0.71
N ASN A 165 23.79 7.79 -0.72
CA ASN A 165 22.82 7.42 0.30
C ASN A 165 21.89 6.31 -0.17
N ASN A 166 21.20 5.69 0.79
CA ASN A 166 20.02 4.91 0.52
C ASN A 166 18.77 5.73 0.87
N LEU A 167 17.89 5.94 -0.10
CA LEU A 167 16.64 6.67 0.06
C LEU A 167 15.49 5.68 0.05
N HIS A 168 14.65 5.74 1.06
CA HIS A 168 13.42 4.96 1.20
C HIS A 168 13.60 3.43 1.10
N SER A 169 14.73 2.91 1.43
CA SER A 169 15.12 1.52 1.17
C SER A 169 14.26 0.43 1.80
#